data_813c90a438701f3f8abe130c1deabab4
#
_entry.id   813c90a438701f3f8abe130c1deabab4
#
_cell.length_a   1.000
_cell.length_b   1.000
_cell.length_c   1.000
_cell.angle_alpha   90.00
_cell.angle_beta   90.00
_cell.angle_gamma   90.00
#
_symmetry.space_group_name_H-M   'P 1'
#
loop_
_entity.id
_entity.type
_entity.pdbx_description
1 polymer ?
#
loop_
_entity_poly.entity_id
_entity_poly.type
_entity_poly.pdbx_seq_one_letter_code
_entity_poly.pdbx_strand_id
1 'polypeptide(L)'
;RTSQSQYQVLTKQLSMDKKKEFEKYKAEDEDSGLTKAQAKERANIKGVWFEEDYLRSYPFNETACDTIGFALDRDVADIGLEGYYNSTLTGVDGRQYGYINDDSDVEQTIIAAVNGKSIQTSIDIGAQQIVEKYVNGFKEAMGAKNIGVIVENPSTGEIIAMDGGDRYDLNNPRDLSAVYTEDEIKAMNDVETVEALNGMWSNFCVTDAYEPGSVVKPIVMASALEKGAIQETDTFVCDGSQTFGDTMIKCAVYPSAHGTETLGEVIANSCNDAMMQIGAKMGATQFIKAQSLFNFGTRTGIDLPNEGAGIIHTKDSMGETELACSAFGQGFTCTMIQEINAMSSVINGGYYYQPHLVTKVLDSNGGTIKTISPILLKQTISSRISSDIRSYMALSVQQGTSR
;
A
#
# COMPACT_ATOMS: atom_id res chain seq x y z
N ARG A 1 -44.57 17.12 -1.72
CA ARG A 1 -45.03 16.59 -0.42
C ARG A 1 -45.43 15.14 -0.58
N THR A 2 -44.57 14.21 -0.11
CA THR A 2 -44.99 12.83 0.17
C THR A 2 -45.59 12.83 1.56
N SER A 3 -46.91 12.74 1.63
CA SER A 3 -47.74 13.09 2.80
C SER A 3 -47.70 12.12 4.00
N GLN A 4 -46.71 11.25 4.11
CA GLN A 4 -46.64 10.24 5.17
C GLN A 4 -45.34 10.21 6.00
N SER A 5 -44.31 10.97 5.65
CA SER A 5 -43.09 11.04 6.47
C SER A 5 -43.14 12.25 7.41
N GLN A 6 -43.04 12.03 8.72
CA GLN A 6 -42.86 13.08 9.71
C GLN A 6 -41.46 13.68 9.75
N TYR A 7 -40.51 13.04 9.00
CA TYR A 7 -39.10 13.39 8.89
C TYR A 7 -38.73 13.49 7.43
N GLN A 8 -38.04 14.57 7.04
CA GLN A 8 -37.50 14.74 5.70
C GLN A 8 -36.16 15.44 5.76
N VAL A 9 -35.12 14.81 5.21
CA VAL A 9 -33.80 15.43 5.04
C VAL A 9 -33.91 16.49 3.94
N LEU A 10 -33.62 17.75 4.26
CA LEU A 10 -33.62 18.86 3.32
C LEU A 10 -32.31 18.99 2.58
N THR A 11 -31.20 18.83 3.28
CA THR A 11 -29.84 18.83 2.74
C THR A 11 -28.91 18.02 3.64
N LYS A 12 -27.87 17.46 3.07
CA LYS A 12 -26.76 16.81 3.77
C LYS A 12 -25.50 17.65 3.61
N GLN A 13 -24.53 17.48 4.50
CA GLN A 13 -23.21 18.12 4.44
C GLN A 13 -23.26 19.65 4.38
N LEU A 14 -24.21 20.25 5.10
CA LEU A 14 -24.31 21.70 5.23
C LEU A 14 -23.14 22.22 6.07
N SER A 15 -22.38 23.19 5.56
CA SER A 15 -21.25 23.76 6.31
C SER A 15 -21.74 24.50 7.56
N MET A 16 -20.89 24.54 8.61
CA MET A 16 -21.20 25.27 9.84
C MET A 16 -21.48 26.76 9.60
N ASP A 17 -20.87 27.36 8.58
CA ASP A 17 -21.13 28.75 8.23
C ASP A 17 -22.52 28.94 7.62
N LYS A 18 -22.96 28.03 6.78
CA LYS A 18 -24.34 28.05 6.24
C LYS A 18 -25.39 27.79 7.33
N LYS A 19 -25.08 26.93 8.32
CA LYS A 19 -25.91 26.73 9.50
C LYS A 19 -26.06 28.06 10.27
N LYS A 20 -24.93 28.75 10.57
CA LYS A 20 -24.91 30.04 11.27
C LYS A 20 -25.68 31.13 10.50
N GLU A 21 -25.52 31.20 9.17
CA GLU A 21 -26.28 32.13 8.33
C GLU A 21 -27.77 31.87 8.43
N PHE A 22 -28.19 30.60 8.41
CA PHE A 22 -29.60 30.23 8.56
C PHE A 22 -30.14 30.55 9.97
N GLU A 23 -29.38 30.23 11.02
CA GLU A 23 -29.75 30.54 12.41
C GLU A 23 -29.86 32.04 12.61
N LYS A 24 -28.93 32.83 12.07
CA LYS A 24 -28.97 34.27 12.07
C LYS A 24 -30.22 34.78 11.32
N TYR A 25 -30.48 34.27 10.12
CA TYR A 25 -31.68 34.61 9.34
C TYR A 25 -32.95 34.32 10.13
N LYS A 26 -33.02 33.24 10.90
CA LYS A 26 -34.18 32.86 11.73
C LYS A 26 -34.30 33.72 12.99
N ALA A 27 -33.19 34.18 13.57
CA ALA A 27 -33.15 34.90 14.84
C ALA A 27 -33.28 36.44 14.73
N GLU A 28 -33.13 37.03 13.53
CA GLU A 28 -33.21 38.45 13.33
C GLU A 28 -34.63 38.96 13.71
N ASP A 29 -34.69 39.91 14.65
CA ASP A 29 -35.92 40.51 15.17
C ASP A 29 -36.70 41.34 14.13
N GLU A 30 -37.95 41.66 14.44
CA GLU A 30 -38.85 42.41 13.56
C GLU A 30 -38.32 43.80 13.15
N ASP A 31 -37.36 44.36 13.88
CA ASP A 31 -36.71 45.66 13.61
C ASP A 31 -35.61 45.61 12.49
N SER A 32 -35.38 44.48 11.87
CA SER A 32 -34.29 44.24 10.88
C SER A 32 -34.58 44.80 9.47
N GLY A 33 -35.56 45.69 9.30
CA GLY A 33 -35.88 46.31 7.97
C GLY A 33 -36.61 45.39 7.00
N LEU A 34 -37.18 44.29 7.48
CA LEU A 34 -37.87 43.31 6.68
C LEU A 34 -39.30 43.81 6.32
N THR A 35 -39.71 43.45 5.11
CA THR A 35 -41.12 43.61 4.73
C THR A 35 -42.01 42.67 5.52
N LYS A 36 -43.30 43.05 5.70
CA LYS A 36 -44.31 42.21 6.41
C LYS A 36 -44.42 40.79 5.79
N ALA A 37 -44.18 40.65 4.49
CA ALA A 37 -44.20 39.36 3.80
C ALA A 37 -43.01 38.52 4.24
N GLN A 38 -41.80 39.07 4.29
CA GLN A 38 -40.59 38.38 4.76
C GLN A 38 -40.65 37.98 6.23
N ALA A 39 -41.19 38.85 7.09
CA ALA A 39 -41.39 38.52 8.50
C ALA A 39 -42.37 37.35 8.68
N LYS A 40 -43.46 37.33 7.90
CA LYS A 40 -44.42 36.20 7.89
C LYS A 40 -43.81 34.91 7.35
N GLU A 41 -42.96 34.98 6.35
CA GLU A 41 -42.24 33.83 5.77
C GLU A 41 -41.29 33.23 6.81
N ARG A 42 -40.52 34.03 7.51
CA ARG A 42 -39.65 33.60 8.61
C ARG A 42 -40.41 32.94 9.75
N ALA A 43 -41.53 33.53 10.19
CA ALA A 43 -42.36 32.99 11.24
C ALA A 43 -42.92 31.59 10.91
N ASN A 44 -43.00 31.26 9.62
CA ASN A 44 -43.44 29.95 9.14
C ASN A 44 -42.33 28.89 9.12
N ILE A 45 -41.05 29.27 9.33
CA ILE A 45 -39.93 28.31 9.41
C ILE A 45 -39.99 27.60 10.78
N LYS A 46 -40.75 26.52 10.81
CA LYS A 46 -40.92 25.66 12.00
C LYS A 46 -40.52 24.24 11.68
N GLY A 47 -40.02 23.50 12.67
CA GLY A 47 -39.67 22.09 12.53
C GLY A 47 -38.40 21.84 11.70
N VAL A 48 -37.54 22.85 11.56
CA VAL A 48 -36.20 22.68 10.98
C VAL A 48 -35.21 22.59 12.13
N TRP A 49 -34.43 21.52 12.14
CA TRP A 49 -33.32 21.28 13.05
C TRP A 49 -32.11 20.78 12.33
N PHE A 50 -30.96 20.80 12.96
CA PHE A 50 -29.69 20.34 12.43
C PHE A 50 -29.20 19.18 13.28
N GLU A 51 -28.70 18.18 12.63
CA GLU A 51 -27.92 17.07 13.19
C GLU A 51 -26.47 17.31 12.85
N GLU A 52 -25.58 17.19 13.83
CA GLU A 52 -24.14 17.31 13.61
C GLU A 52 -23.63 16.01 13.02
N ASP A 53 -22.82 16.14 11.99
CA ASP A 53 -22.11 15.03 11.38
C ASP A 53 -20.66 15.44 11.13
N TYR A 54 -19.75 14.48 11.04
CA TYR A 54 -18.34 14.72 10.85
C TYR A 54 -17.94 14.30 9.44
N LEU A 55 -17.29 15.22 8.74
CA LEU A 55 -16.72 14.95 7.44
C LEU A 55 -15.20 14.72 7.58
N ARG A 56 -14.71 13.62 7.04
CA ARG A 56 -13.28 13.38 6.96
C ARG A 56 -12.64 14.38 6.00
N SER A 57 -11.53 15.00 6.39
CA SER A 57 -10.79 15.96 5.57
C SER A 57 -9.33 15.54 5.50
N TYR A 58 -8.75 15.66 4.31
CA TYR A 58 -7.38 15.27 3.99
C TYR A 58 -6.58 16.51 3.58
N PRO A 59 -5.82 17.13 4.51
CA PRO A 59 -5.18 18.43 4.28
C PRO A 59 -4.12 18.44 3.17
N PHE A 60 -3.57 17.27 2.85
CA PHE A 60 -2.54 17.12 1.81
C PHE A 60 -3.08 16.57 0.49
N ASN A 61 -4.40 16.51 0.34
CA ASN A 61 -5.12 16.10 -0.86
C ASN A 61 -4.65 14.76 -1.45
N GLU A 62 -3.65 14.79 -2.32
CA GLU A 62 -3.19 13.63 -3.11
C GLU A 62 -2.00 12.91 -2.48
N THR A 63 -1.34 13.50 -1.45
CA THR A 63 -0.11 12.93 -0.88
C THR A 63 -0.40 11.58 -0.22
N ALA A 64 0.33 10.55 -0.65
CA ALA A 64 0.19 9.17 -0.20
C ALA A 64 -1.25 8.62 -0.30
N CYS A 65 -2.01 9.04 -1.32
CA CYS A 65 -3.45 8.76 -1.41
C CYS A 65 -3.79 7.26 -1.42
N ASP A 66 -3.03 6.44 -2.14
CA ASP A 66 -3.17 4.99 -2.23
C ASP A 66 -2.78 4.26 -0.92
N THR A 67 -1.94 4.89 -0.11
CA THR A 67 -1.47 4.37 1.19
C THR A 67 -2.39 4.80 2.32
N ILE A 68 -2.76 6.10 2.39
CA ILE A 68 -3.67 6.62 3.41
C ILE A 68 -5.08 6.10 3.18
N GLY A 69 -5.55 6.12 1.93
CA GLY A 69 -6.92 5.78 1.60
C GLY A 69 -7.92 6.81 2.12
N PHE A 70 -9.20 6.47 2.08
CA PHE A 70 -10.27 7.39 2.46
C PHE A 70 -11.45 6.65 3.08
N ALA A 71 -12.24 7.38 3.87
CA ALA A 71 -13.54 6.93 4.37
C ALA A 71 -14.64 7.48 3.45
N LEU A 72 -15.49 6.58 2.92
CA LEU A 72 -16.63 6.93 2.08
C LEU A 72 -17.79 7.52 2.89
N ASP A 73 -17.97 7.05 4.11
CA ASP A 73 -18.93 7.50 5.09
C ASP A 73 -18.30 7.29 6.49
N ARG A 74 -18.92 7.80 7.53
CA ARG A 74 -18.39 7.78 8.89
C ARG A 74 -17.89 6.40 9.36
N ASP A 75 -18.57 5.33 8.94
CA ASP A 75 -18.32 3.97 9.41
C ASP A 75 -17.81 3.02 8.32
N VAL A 76 -17.55 3.52 7.09
CA VAL A 76 -17.17 2.69 5.94
C VAL A 76 -15.90 3.20 5.31
N ALA A 77 -14.82 2.50 5.56
CA ALA A 77 -13.55 2.68 4.88
C ALA A 77 -12.94 1.30 4.59
N ASP A 78 -12.62 1.04 3.33
CA ASP A 78 -12.04 -0.23 2.87
C ASP A 78 -10.71 -0.04 2.14
N ILE A 79 -10.25 1.22 2.00
CA ILE A 79 -9.07 1.61 1.23
C ILE A 79 -7.98 2.14 2.15
N GLY A 80 -6.75 1.69 1.93
CA GLY A 80 -5.56 2.18 2.62
C GLY A 80 -5.58 1.99 4.14
N LEU A 81 -4.86 2.84 4.85
CA LEU A 81 -4.82 2.85 6.33
C LEU A 81 -6.19 3.18 6.94
N GLU A 82 -6.99 4.04 6.31
CA GLU A 82 -8.36 4.33 6.76
C GLU A 82 -9.18 3.04 6.80
N GLY A 83 -9.06 2.18 5.78
CA GLY A 83 -9.73 0.88 5.75
C GLY A 83 -9.19 -0.09 6.78
N TYR A 84 -7.88 -0.28 6.82
CA TYR A 84 -7.25 -1.24 7.73
C TYR A 84 -7.50 -0.91 9.20
N TYR A 85 -7.44 0.37 9.56
CA TYR A 85 -7.65 0.85 10.94
C TYR A 85 -9.05 1.43 11.17
N ASN A 86 -10.03 1.15 10.30
CA ASN A 86 -11.37 1.71 10.41
C ASN A 86 -11.97 1.52 11.81
N SER A 87 -11.92 0.33 12.39
CA SER A 87 -12.41 0.05 13.75
C SER A 87 -11.68 0.80 14.88
N THR A 88 -10.46 1.28 14.59
CA THR A 88 -9.67 2.09 15.54
C THR A 88 -10.00 3.57 15.41
N LEU A 89 -10.16 4.04 14.17
CA LEU A 89 -10.39 5.44 13.82
C LEU A 89 -11.85 5.87 14.06
N THR A 90 -12.79 4.94 13.83
CA THR A 90 -14.21 5.19 14.05
C THR A 90 -14.56 5.19 15.53
N GLY A 91 -15.28 6.21 15.97
CA GLY A 91 -15.84 6.29 17.32
C GLY A 91 -17.11 5.46 17.47
N VAL A 92 -17.73 5.58 18.62
CA VAL A 92 -19.05 5.00 18.91
C VAL A 92 -20.03 6.13 19.19
N ASP A 93 -21.14 6.14 18.46
CA ASP A 93 -22.18 7.15 18.63
C ASP A 93 -22.78 7.08 20.03
N GLY A 94 -22.99 8.26 20.61
CA GLY A 94 -23.80 8.41 21.79
C GLY A 94 -25.26 8.11 21.48
N ARG A 95 -26.05 7.90 22.53
CA ARG A 95 -27.48 7.66 22.41
C ARG A 95 -28.22 8.56 23.39
N GLN A 96 -29.27 9.17 22.92
CA GLN A 96 -30.19 9.91 23.74
C GLN A 96 -31.61 9.37 23.55
N TYR A 97 -32.23 8.92 24.60
CA TYR A 97 -33.60 8.45 24.57
C TYR A 97 -34.31 8.94 25.82
N GLY A 98 -35.59 9.14 25.68
CA GLY A 98 -36.44 9.56 26.77
C GLY A 98 -37.71 8.71 26.83
N TYR A 99 -38.26 8.58 28.02
CA TYR A 99 -39.59 8.02 28.26
C TYR A 99 -40.37 8.96 29.16
N ILE A 100 -41.68 8.90 29.02
CA ILE A 100 -42.58 9.65 29.92
C ILE A 100 -42.77 8.77 31.15
N ASN A 101 -42.43 9.29 32.31
CA ASN A 101 -42.66 8.62 33.58
C ASN A 101 -44.14 8.71 34.01
N ASP A 102 -44.51 8.07 35.14
CA ASP A 102 -45.87 8.02 35.66
C ASP A 102 -46.42 9.41 36.02
N ASP A 103 -45.55 10.40 36.29
CA ASP A 103 -45.91 11.79 36.58
C ASP A 103 -46.03 12.66 35.32
N SER A 104 -45.93 12.06 34.12
CA SER A 104 -45.94 12.73 32.81
C SER A 104 -44.72 13.62 32.53
N ASP A 105 -43.66 13.46 33.29
CA ASP A 105 -42.36 14.11 33.02
C ASP A 105 -41.52 13.29 32.05
N VAL A 106 -40.72 13.99 31.23
CA VAL A 106 -39.78 13.33 30.30
C VAL A 106 -38.46 13.06 31.01
N GLU A 107 -38.24 11.80 31.36
CA GLU A 107 -36.92 11.36 31.81
C GLU A 107 -36.02 11.07 30.61
N GLN A 108 -34.82 11.68 30.59
CA GLN A 108 -33.84 11.48 29.51
C GLN A 108 -32.65 10.68 30.01
N THR A 109 -32.27 9.66 29.24
CA THR A 109 -31.02 8.97 29.44
C THR A 109 -30.06 9.34 28.27
N ILE A 110 -28.88 9.81 28.63
CA ILE A 110 -27.83 10.18 27.69
C ILE A 110 -26.65 9.22 27.88
N ILE A 111 -26.32 8.48 26.84
CA ILE A 111 -25.09 7.73 26.74
C ILE A 111 -24.14 8.56 25.88
N ALA A 112 -23.02 9.01 26.45
CA ALA A 112 -22.07 9.85 25.74
C ALA A 112 -21.42 9.10 24.57
N ALA A 113 -21.14 9.83 23.49
CA ALA A 113 -20.33 9.32 22.39
C ALA A 113 -18.90 9.01 22.85
N VAL A 114 -18.29 8.03 22.24
CA VAL A 114 -16.87 7.68 22.44
C VAL A 114 -16.11 8.04 21.16
N ASN A 115 -15.17 8.96 21.27
CA ASN A 115 -14.36 9.37 20.14
C ASN A 115 -13.49 8.21 19.62
N GLY A 116 -13.30 8.14 18.31
CA GLY A 116 -12.30 7.32 17.67
C GLY A 116 -10.88 7.70 18.13
N LYS A 117 -9.94 6.83 17.82
CA LYS A 117 -8.52 7.04 18.13
C LYS A 117 -7.82 7.63 16.91
N SER A 118 -6.61 8.13 17.11
CA SER A 118 -5.72 8.56 16.04
C SER A 118 -4.59 7.56 15.85
N ILE A 119 -4.04 7.47 14.65
CA ILE A 119 -2.84 6.69 14.34
C ILE A 119 -1.71 7.64 13.94
N GLN A 120 -0.50 7.29 14.33
CA GLN A 120 0.74 7.93 13.88
C GLN A 120 1.48 6.96 12.97
N THR A 121 1.79 7.39 11.76
CA THR A 121 2.51 6.59 10.76
C THR A 121 4.01 6.85 10.77
N SER A 122 4.76 5.97 10.11
CA SER A 122 6.19 6.10 9.82
C SER A 122 6.46 6.93 8.56
N ILE A 123 5.42 7.28 7.79
CA ILE A 123 5.58 8.08 6.57
C ILE A 123 6.22 9.42 6.91
N ASP A 124 7.38 9.68 6.31
CA ASP A 124 8.02 10.99 6.30
C ASP A 124 7.47 11.79 5.12
N ILE A 125 6.76 12.87 5.41
CA ILE A 125 6.08 13.65 4.39
C ILE A 125 7.05 14.27 3.38
N GLY A 126 8.27 14.62 3.81
CA GLY A 126 9.30 15.16 2.92
C GLY A 126 9.82 14.10 1.96
N ALA A 127 10.10 12.89 2.46
CA ALA A 127 10.49 11.75 1.63
C ALA A 127 9.37 11.36 0.66
N GLN A 128 8.13 11.32 1.15
CA GLN A 128 6.96 11.01 0.34
C GLN A 128 6.80 11.98 -0.83
N GLN A 129 6.85 13.28 -0.57
CA GLN A 129 6.74 14.31 -1.62
C GLN A 129 7.88 14.26 -2.64
N ILE A 130 9.10 13.89 -2.20
CA ILE A 130 10.23 13.68 -3.12
C ILE A 130 9.95 12.49 -4.03
N VAL A 131 9.52 11.35 -3.46
CA VAL A 131 9.15 10.15 -4.23
C VAL A 131 8.07 10.50 -5.25
N GLU A 132 6.98 11.10 -4.82
CA GLU A 132 5.86 11.50 -5.68
C GLU A 132 6.27 12.40 -6.84
N LYS A 133 7.12 13.38 -6.55
CA LYS A 133 7.65 14.30 -7.58
C LYS A 133 8.40 13.53 -8.68
N TYR A 134 9.27 12.60 -8.29
CA TYR A 134 10.08 11.86 -9.26
C TYR A 134 9.28 10.78 -9.99
N VAL A 135 8.34 10.13 -9.32
CA VAL A 135 7.39 9.17 -9.94
C VAL A 135 6.57 9.87 -11.03
N ASN A 136 5.97 11.03 -10.72
CA ASN A 136 5.21 11.81 -11.70
C ASN A 136 6.07 12.22 -12.89
N GLY A 137 7.22 12.83 -12.62
CA GLY A 137 8.11 13.27 -13.70
C GLY A 137 8.58 12.12 -14.59
N PHE A 138 8.83 10.94 -14.03
CA PHE A 138 9.20 9.76 -14.80
C PHE A 138 8.01 9.22 -15.61
N LYS A 139 6.82 9.14 -15.00
CA LYS A 139 5.58 8.69 -15.65
C LYS A 139 5.25 9.57 -16.86
N GLU A 140 5.34 10.88 -16.71
CA GLU A 140 5.14 11.86 -17.79
C GLU A 140 6.19 11.73 -18.91
N ALA A 141 7.48 11.59 -18.54
CA ALA A 141 8.56 11.53 -19.50
C ALA A 141 8.60 10.23 -20.29
N MET A 142 8.30 9.10 -19.66
CA MET A 142 8.47 7.75 -20.21
C MET A 142 7.15 7.09 -20.63
N GLY A 143 6.00 7.63 -20.25
CA GLY A 143 4.70 7.02 -20.52
C GLY A 143 4.52 5.67 -19.82
N ALA A 144 5.12 5.49 -18.65
CA ALA A 144 5.00 4.25 -17.88
C ALA A 144 3.54 3.98 -17.51
N LYS A 145 3.06 2.76 -17.79
CA LYS A 145 1.70 2.34 -17.43
C LYS A 145 1.57 2.16 -15.92
N ASN A 146 2.51 1.44 -15.33
CA ASN A 146 2.58 1.20 -13.89
C ASN A 146 3.97 1.60 -13.41
N ILE A 147 4.03 2.23 -12.26
CA ILE A 147 5.25 2.60 -11.58
C ILE A 147 4.99 2.56 -10.08
N GLY A 148 5.91 2.03 -9.30
CA GLY A 148 5.82 2.04 -7.86
C GLY A 148 7.17 2.33 -7.22
N VAL A 149 7.15 2.97 -6.06
CA VAL A 149 8.32 3.20 -5.23
C VAL A 149 7.98 2.94 -3.78
N ILE A 150 8.82 2.16 -3.11
CA ILE A 150 8.75 1.94 -1.66
C ILE A 150 10.09 2.33 -1.05
N VAL A 151 10.06 3.08 0.04
CA VAL A 151 11.22 3.38 0.89
C VAL A 151 10.98 2.74 2.25
N GLU A 152 11.80 1.75 2.59
CA GLU A 152 11.68 0.97 3.83
C GLU A 152 12.93 1.14 4.69
N ASN A 153 12.76 1.20 6.01
CA ASN A 153 13.84 1.06 6.96
C ASN A 153 14.16 -0.43 7.17
N PRO A 154 15.28 -0.95 6.65
CA PRO A 154 15.57 -2.38 6.69
C PRO A 154 15.80 -2.91 8.11
N SER A 155 16.03 -2.04 9.09
CA SER A 155 16.28 -2.43 10.49
C SER A 155 15.02 -2.55 11.33
N THR A 156 13.87 -2.08 10.83
CA THR A 156 12.61 -2.05 11.57
C THR A 156 11.41 -2.57 10.76
N GLY A 157 11.46 -2.53 9.43
CA GLY A 157 10.32 -2.79 8.54
C GLY A 157 9.35 -1.61 8.44
N GLU A 158 9.72 -0.43 8.96
CA GLU A 158 8.93 0.79 8.83
C GLU A 158 8.96 1.31 7.39
N ILE A 159 7.78 1.58 6.84
CA ILE A 159 7.66 2.20 5.51
C ILE A 159 7.73 3.72 5.66
N ILE A 160 8.76 4.31 5.08
CA ILE A 160 9.05 5.75 5.15
C ILE A 160 8.33 6.53 4.05
N ALA A 161 8.17 5.93 2.87
CA ALA A 161 7.39 6.45 1.76
C ALA A 161 6.90 5.30 0.87
N MET A 162 5.74 5.48 0.25
CA MET A 162 5.17 4.51 -0.69
C MET A 162 4.30 5.26 -1.70
N ASP A 163 4.46 4.95 -2.99
CA ASP A 163 3.73 5.56 -4.09
C ASP A 163 3.48 4.52 -5.20
N GLY A 164 2.22 4.24 -5.50
CA GLY A 164 1.79 3.33 -6.57
C GLY A 164 1.64 3.99 -7.94
N GLY A 165 1.91 5.29 -8.05
CA GLY A 165 2.00 6.03 -9.31
C GLY A 165 0.72 6.69 -9.80
N ASP A 166 -0.45 6.22 -9.44
CA ASP A 166 -1.72 6.89 -9.72
C ASP A 166 -2.12 7.76 -8.53
N ARG A 167 -2.63 8.96 -8.79
CA ARG A 167 -3.01 9.90 -7.73
C ARG A 167 -4.40 10.42 -7.93
N TYR A 168 -5.08 10.61 -6.81
CA TYR A 168 -6.42 11.19 -6.74
C TYR A 168 -6.56 12.03 -5.46
N ASP A 169 -7.44 13.02 -5.50
CA ASP A 169 -7.74 13.83 -4.32
C ASP A 169 -8.57 13.01 -3.31
N LEU A 170 -8.00 12.76 -2.14
CA LEU A 170 -8.66 12.06 -1.04
C LEU A 170 -9.95 12.74 -0.57
N ASN A 171 -10.09 14.06 -0.80
CA ASN A 171 -11.33 14.80 -0.53
C ASN A 171 -12.38 14.62 -1.63
N ASN A 172 -11.99 14.15 -2.83
CA ASN A 172 -12.89 13.84 -3.94
C ASN A 172 -12.51 12.51 -4.62
N PRO A 173 -12.51 11.38 -3.89
CA PRO A 173 -11.88 10.14 -4.32
C PRO A 173 -12.61 9.43 -5.48
N ARG A 174 -13.77 9.93 -5.91
CA ARG A 174 -14.53 9.39 -7.04
C ARG A 174 -14.31 10.14 -8.35
N ASP A 175 -13.44 11.15 -8.34
CA ASP A 175 -13.10 11.91 -9.53
C ASP A 175 -12.08 11.13 -10.39
N LEU A 176 -12.57 10.53 -11.46
CA LEU A 176 -11.75 9.78 -12.40
C LEU A 176 -10.91 10.69 -13.32
N SER A 177 -11.12 12.01 -13.33
CA SER A 177 -10.39 12.94 -14.20
C SER A 177 -8.90 13.02 -13.90
N ALA A 178 -8.47 12.53 -12.73
CA ALA A 178 -7.06 12.40 -12.38
C ALA A 178 -6.30 11.35 -13.24
N VAL A 179 -7.02 10.34 -13.76
CA VAL A 179 -6.43 9.19 -14.47
C VAL A 179 -6.97 9.05 -15.90
N TYR A 180 -8.21 9.45 -16.14
CA TYR A 180 -8.91 9.27 -17.41
C TYR A 180 -9.32 10.59 -18.03
N THR A 181 -9.37 10.65 -19.35
CA THR A 181 -9.90 11.81 -20.09
C THR A 181 -11.43 11.89 -19.99
N GLU A 182 -11.98 13.09 -20.21
CA GLU A 182 -13.44 13.27 -20.20
C GLU A 182 -14.19 12.35 -21.20
N ASP A 183 -13.60 12.06 -22.35
CA ASP A 183 -14.21 11.21 -23.37
C ASP A 183 -14.21 9.74 -22.94
N GLU A 184 -13.14 9.27 -22.29
CA GLU A 184 -13.08 7.93 -21.70
C GLU A 184 -14.10 7.79 -20.57
N ILE A 185 -14.19 8.76 -19.67
CA ILE A 185 -15.16 8.75 -18.55
C ILE A 185 -16.60 8.71 -19.09
N LYS A 186 -16.91 9.52 -20.12
CA LYS A 186 -18.26 9.54 -20.74
C LYS A 186 -18.61 8.25 -21.46
N ALA A 187 -17.62 7.50 -21.94
CA ALA A 187 -17.80 6.23 -22.63
C ALA A 187 -18.02 5.05 -21.68
N MET A 188 -17.62 5.16 -20.41
CA MET A 188 -17.74 4.10 -19.41
C MET A 188 -19.21 3.85 -19.04
N ASN A 189 -19.58 2.58 -18.97
CA ASN A 189 -20.79 2.14 -18.28
C ASN A 189 -20.57 2.00 -16.76
N ASP A 190 -21.63 1.69 -16.02
CA ASP A 190 -21.57 1.61 -14.54
C ASP A 190 -20.55 0.56 -14.05
N VAL A 191 -20.37 -0.56 -14.76
CA VAL A 191 -19.40 -1.61 -14.38
C VAL A 191 -17.97 -1.12 -14.63
N GLU A 192 -17.71 -0.56 -15.81
CA GLU A 192 -16.42 0.01 -16.17
C GLU A 192 -16.01 1.16 -15.25
N THR A 193 -16.99 1.99 -14.83
CA THR A 193 -16.76 3.06 -13.84
C THR A 193 -16.31 2.50 -12.50
N VAL A 194 -16.94 1.43 -12.01
CA VAL A 194 -16.56 0.79 -10.75
C VAL A 194 -15.18 0.13 -10.86
N GLU A 195 -14.87 -0.53 -11.98
CA GLU A 195 -13.56 -1.11 -12.24
C GLU A 195 -12.47 -0.04 -12.31
N ALA A 196 -12.72 1.09 -12.99
CA ALA A 196 -11.81 2.22 -13.08
C ALA A 196 -11.52 2.84 -11.69
N LEU A 197 -12.57 3.04 -10.87
CA LEU A 197 -12.42 3.52 -9.49
C LEU A 197 -11.59 2.56 -8.64
N ASN A 198 -11.89 1.26 -8.69
CA ASN A 198 -11.13 0.25 -7.95
C ASN A 198 -9.66 0.20 -8.40
N GLY A 199 -9.39 0.34 -9.70
CA GLY A 199 -8.04 0.43 -10.23
C GLY A 199 -7.29 1.65 -9.71
N MET A 200 -7.93 2.83 -9.74
CA MET A 200 -7.36 4.09 -9.26
C MET A 200 -7.07 4.06 -7.74
N TRP A 201 -7.90 3.37 -6.95
CA TRP A 201 -7.74 3.26 -5.50
C TRP A 201 -6.77 2.15 -5.07
N SER A 202 -6.36 1.30 -6.01
CA SER A 202 -5.48 0.18 -5.72
C SER A 202 -4.04 0.65 -5.48
N ASN A 203 -3.42 0.18 -4.40
CA ASN A 203 -2.01 0.42 -4.15
C ASN A 203 -1.15 -0.63 -4.89
N PHE A 204 -0.65 -0.28 -6.07
CA PHE A 204 0.17 -1.16 -6.90
C PHE A 204 1.33 -1.83 -6.15
N CYS A 205 1.95 -1.11 -5.21
CA CYS A 205 3.09 -1.64 -4.44
C CYS A 205 2.74 -2.85 -3.57
N VAL A 206 1.46 -3.01 -3.22
CA VAL A 206 0.98 -4.01 -2.26
C VAL A 206 0.07 -5.05 -2.91
N THR A 207 -0.73 -4.64 -3.90
CA THR A 207 -1.77 -5.49 -4.51
C THR A 207 -1.27 -6.30 -5.69
N ASP A 208 -0.45 -5.70 -6.55
CA ASP A 208 -0.09 -6.25 -7.85
C ASP A 208 1.18 -7.10 -7.78
N ALA A 209 1.10 -8.26 -8.40
CA ALA A 209 2.21 -9.20 -8.44
C ALA A 209 2.82 -9.25 -9.85
N TYR A 210 4.14 -9.24 -9.92
CA TYR A 210 4.92 -9.26 -11.15
C TYR A 210 6.13 -10.18 -11.02
N GLU A 211 6.75 -10.53 -12.14
CA GLU A 211 8.01 -11.27 -12.13
C GLU A 211 9.16 -10.36 -11.68
N PRO A 212 9.87 -10.66 -10.55
CA PRO A 212 10.86 -9.75 -9.98
C PRO A 212 12.11 -9.54 -10.86
N GLY A 213 12.37 -10.46 -11.77
CA GLY A 213 13.52 -10.39 -12.63
C GLY A 213 14.85 -10.44 -11.86
N SER A 214 15.86 -9.74 -12.36
CA SER A 214 17.24 -9.81 -11.83
C SER A 214 17.40 -9.29 -10.40
N VAL A 215 16.45 -8.57 -9.86
CA VAL A 215 16.51 -8.07 -8.46
C VAL A 215 16.50 -9.23 -7.46
N VAL A 216 15.91 -10.38 -7.81
CA VAL A 216 15.90 -11.57 -6.95
C VAL A 216 17.25 -12.30 -6.85
N LYS A 217 18.19 -12.08 -7.77
CA LYS A 217 19.47 -12.83 -7.82
C LYS A 217 20.28 -12.77 -6.53
N PRO A 218 20.43 -11.62 -5.85
CA PRO A 218 21.08 -11.56 -4.55
C PRO A 218 20.40 -12.45 -3.49
N ILE A 219 19.07 -12.54 -3.51
CA ILE A 219 18.27 -13.37 -2.58
C ILE A 219 18.54 -14.86 -2.86
N VAL A 220 18.53 -15.26 -4.13
CA VAL A 220 18.80 -16.65 -4.54
C VAL A 220 20.23 -17.05 -4.20
N MET A 221 21.22 -16.19 -4.50
CA MET A 221 22.63 -16.44 -4.18
C MET A 221 22.85 -16.52 -2.66
N ALA A 222 22.25 -15.62 -1.89
CA ALA A 222 22.31 -15.67 -0.42
C ALA A 222 21.76 -17.00 0.12
N SER A 223 20.62 -17.45 -0.45
CA SER A 223 20.01 -18.73 -0.08
C SER A 223 20.89 -19.93 -0.43
N ALA A 224 21.53 -19.91 -1.60
CA ALA A 224 22.43 -20.97 -2.04
C ALA A 224 23.67 -21.10 -1.14
N LEU A 225 24.26 -19.96 -0.76
CA LEU A 225 25.37 -19.90 0.20
C LEU A 225 24.95 -20.37 1.60
N GLU A 226 23.79 -19.89 2.11
CA GLU A 226 23.30 -20.27 3.45
C GLU A 226 23.00 -21.76 3.56
N LYS A 227 22.55 -22.40 2.48
CA LYS A 227 22.31 -23.86 2.45
C LYS A 227 23.54 -24.69 2.09
N GLY A 228 24.68 -24.05 1.79
CA GLY A 228 25.91 -24.74 1.37
C GLY A 228 25.81 -25.40 0.01
N ALA A 229 24.83 -24.99 -0.83
CA ALA A 229 24.74 -25.46 -2.21
C ALA A 229 25.88 -24.93 -3.10
N ILE A 230 26.41 -23.76 -2.73
CA ILE A 230 27.59 -23.14 -3.30
C ILE A 230 28.51 -22.61 -2.20
N GLN A 231 29.74 -22.32 -2.50
CA GLN A 231 30.75 -21.73 -1.59
C GLN A 231 31.28 -20.42 -2.17
N GLU A 232 31.79 -19.53 -1.31
CA GLU A 232 32.31 -18.20 -1.69
C GLU A 232 33.44 -18.27 -2.75
N THR A 233 34.17 -19.38 -2.76
CA THR A 233 35.25 -19.63 -3.71
C THR A 233 34.82 -20.24 -5.04
N ASP A 234 33.54 -20.56 -5.18
CA ASP A 234 33.02 -21.15 -6.42
C ASP A 234 33.08 -20.12 -7.54
N THR A 235 33.34 -20.64 -8.74
CA THR A 235 33.23 -19.88 -9.99
C THR A 235 32.29 -20.60 -10.94
N PHE A 236 31.64 -19.83 -11.80
CA PHE A 236 30.67 -20.31 -12.78
C PHE A 236 31.12 -19.90 -14.18
N VAL A 237 30.88 -20.77 -15.15
CA VAL A 237 31.23 -20.50 -16.57
C VAL A 237 29.93 -20.11 -17.27
N CYS A 238 29.86 -18.88 -17.74
CA CYS A 238 28.81 -18.43 -18.64
C CYS A 238 29.29 -18.66 -20.08
N ASP A 239 28.61 -19.53 -20.82
CA ASP A 239 28.80 -19.73 -22.26
C ASP A 239 27.67 -19.07 -23.10
N GLY A 240 26.78 -18.32 -22.45
CA GLY A 240 25.72 -17.49 -23.05
C GLY A 240 24.34 -18.13 -23.04
N SER A 241 24.21 -19.45 -22.80
CA SER A 241 22.88 -20.10 -22.70
C SER A 241 22.96 -21.46 -22.03
N GLN A 242 21.84 -21.92 -21.47
CA GLN A 242 21.66 -23.29 -20.99
C GLN A 242 20.48 -23.95 -21.70
N THR A 243 20.53 -25.27 -21.90
CA THR A 243 19.44 -26.01 -22.53
C THR A 243 18.82 -27.00 -21.56
N PHE A 244 17.49 -26.93 -21.42
CA PHE A 244 16.68 -27.80 -20.58
C PHE A 244 15.65 -28.53 -21.45
N GLY A 245 15.86 -29.83 -21.68
CA GLY A 245 15.11 -30.56 -22.70
C GLY A 245 15.26 -29.91 -24.09
N ASP A 246 14.17 -29.49 -24.69
CA ASP A 246 14.14 -28.80 -25.99
C ASP A 246 14.15 -27.27 -25.86
N THR A 247 14.25 -26.72 -24.65
CA THR A 247 14.17 -25.27 -24.39
C THR A 247 15.54 -24.69 -24.11
N MET A 248 15.97 -23.74 -24.97
CA MET A 248 17.19 -22.95 -24.74
C MET A 248 16.84 -21.65 -24.00
N ILE A 249 17.45 -21.44 -22.83
CA ILE A 249 17.34 -20.19 -22.06
C ILE A 249 18.64 -19.41 -22.20
N LYS A 250 18.53 -18.13 -22.59
CA LYS A 250 19.66 -17.28 -22.94
C LYS A 250 20.07 -16.36 -21.80
N CYS A 251 21.37 -16.16 -21.65
CA CYS A 251 21.90 -15.05 -20.88
C CYS A 251 21.65 -13.72 -21.63
N ALA A 252 21.62 -12.60 -20.91
CA ALA A 252 21.36 -11.28 -21.50
C ALA A 252 22.40 -10.88 -22.58
N VAL A 253 23.61 -11.41 -22.49
CA VAL A 253 24.71 -11.11 -23.44
C VAL A 253 24.74 -12.01 -24.65
N TYR A 254 23.85 -13.02 -24.76
CA TYR A 254 23.84 -13.96 -25.90
C TYR A 254 23.75 -13.21 -27.26
N PRO A 255 24.52 -13.56 -28.28
CA PRO A 255 25.36 -14.77 -28.46
C PRO A 255 26.77 -14.68 -27.85
N SER A 256 27.13 -13.58 -27.21
CA SER A 256 28.35 -13.47 -26.40
C SER A 256 28.20 -14.21 -25.05
N ALA A 257 29.30 -14.30 -24.31
CA ALA A 257 29.36 -14.94 -23.01
C ALA A 257 30.18 -14.09 -22.02
N HIS A 258 29.90 -14.21 -20.71
CA HIS A 258 30.73 -13.56 -19.69
C HIS A 258 32.05 -14.33 -19.41
N GLY A 259 32.09 -15.63 -19.76
CA GLY A 259 33.22 -16.51 -19.43
C GLY A 259 33.16 -16.97 -17.97
N THR A 260 34.32 -17.14 -17.35
CA THR A 260 34.43 -17.60 -15.97
C THR A 260 34.20 -16.41 -15.02
N GLU A 261 33.23 -16.52 -14.12
CA GLU A 261 32.80 -15.48 -13.19
C GLU A 261 32.89 -15.97 -11.74
N THR A 262 33.39 -15.13 -10.86
CA THR A 262 33.24 -15.25 -9.40
C THR A 262 31.80 -14.88 -8.99
N LEU A 263 31.37 -15.19 -7.76
CA LEU A 263 30.02 -14.85 -7.29
C LEU A 263 29.75 -13.34 -7.35
N GLY A 264 30.73 -12.50 -7.03
CA GLY A 264 30.62 -11.06 -7.16
C GLY A 264 30.40 -10.60 -8.62
N GLU A 265 31.09 -11.19 -9.56
CA GLU A 265 30.94 -10.89 -10.99
C GLU A 265 29.60 -11.40 -11.54
N VAL A 266 29.10 -12.54 -11.06
CA VAL A 266 27.76 -13.05 -11.42
C VAL A 266 26.67 -12.02 -11.05
N ILE A 267 26.74 -11.41 -9.87
CA ILE A 267 25.82 -10.35 -9.47
C ILE A 267 26.09 -9.06 -10.25
N ALA A 268 27.37 -8.65 -10.38
CA ALA A 268 27.76 -7.42 -11.07
C ALA A 268 27.32 -7.41 -12.55
N ASN A 269 27.50 -8.52 -13.25
CA ASN A 269 27.13 -8.69 -14.66
C ASN A 269 25.66 -9.12 -14.84
N SER A 270 24.95 -9.37 -13.74
CA SER A 270 23.57 -9.91 -13.78
C SER A 270 23.46 -11.17 -14.65
N CYS A 271 24.39 -12.11 -14.51
CA CYS A 271 24.53 -13.30 -15.36
C CYS A 271 23.37 -14.29 -15.12
N ASN A 272 22.48 -14.48 -16.10
CA ASN A 272 21.40 -15.47 -16.02
C ASN A 272 21.93 -16.89 -16.04
N ASP A 273 22.95 -17.17 -16.89
CA ASP A 273 23.53 -18.50 -17.07
C ASP A 273 24.11 -19.03 -15.76
N ALA A 274 24.95 -18.25 -15.07
CA ALA A 274 25.46 -18.62 -13.76
C ALA A 274 24.37 -18.83 -12.72
N MET A 275 23.31 -17.99 -12.75
CA MET A 275 22.19 -18.16 -11.83
C MET A 275 21.39 -19.44 -12.08
N MET A 276 21.21 -19.87 -13.33
CA MET A 276 20.62 -21.17 -13.67
C MET A 276 21.44 -22.33 -13.08
N GLN A 277 22.78 -22.27 -13.21
CA GLN A 277 23.69 -23.27 -12.61
C GLN A 277 23.60 -23.28 -11.09
N ILE A 278 23.49 -22.10 -10.41
CA ILE A 278 23.31 -21.97 -8.99
C ILE A 278 21.95 -22.57 -8.56
N GLY A 279 20.87 -22.27 -9.29
CA GLY A 279 19.55 -22.86 -9.07
C GLY A 279 19.56 -24.38 -9.17
N ALA A 280 20.23 -24.93 -10.19
CA ALA A 280 20.40 -26.38 -10.38
C ALA A 280 21.15 -27.01 -9.20
N LYS A 281 22.24 -26.37 -8.70
CA LYS A 281 22.96 -26.83 -7.50
C LYS A 281 22.10 -26.83 -6.24
N MET A 282 21.18 -25.86 -6.08
CA MET A 282 20.22 -25.85 -4.99
C MET A 282 19.18 -26.98 -5.12
N GLY A 283 18.69 -27.22 -6.31
CA GLY A 283 17.61 -28.14 -6.61
C GLY A 283 16.24 -27.60 -6.16
N ALA A 284 15.16 -28.09 -6.81
CA ALA A 284 13.79 -27.60 -6.65
C ALA A 284 13.32 -27.51 -5.19
N THR A 285 13.57 -28.56 -4.41
CA THR A 285 13.10 -28.61 -3.00
C THR A 285 13.72 -27.51 -2.12
N GLN A 286 15.01 -27.25 -2.28
CA GLN A 286 15.69 -26.19 -1.50
C GLN A 286 15.31 -24.81 -1.99
N PHE A 287 15.15 -24.66 -3.31
CA PHE A 287 14.75 -23.41 -3.93
C PHE A 287 13.36 -22.96 -3.44
N ILE A 288 12.35 -23.85 -3.47
CA ILE A 288 11.00 -23.55 -2.96
C ILE A 288 11.03 -23.20 -1.47
N LYS A 289 11.82 -23.91 -0.67
CA LYS A 289 11.99 -23.56 0.76
C LYS A 289 12.63 -22.19 0.94
N ALA A 290 13.58 -21.81 0.06
CA ALA A 290 14.19 -20.48 0.11
C ALA A 290 13.15 -19.40 -0.26
N GLN A 291 12.37 -19.58 -1.32
CA GLN A 291 11.28 -18.65 -1.66
C GLN A 291 10.31 -18.45 -0.47
N SER A 292 9.87 -19.55 0.16
CA SER A 292 8.98 -19.49 1.32
C SER A 292 9.65 -18.83 2.54
N LEU A 293 10.97 -19.00 2.71
CA LEU A 293 11.72 -18.37 3.80
C LEU A 293 11.74 -16.84 3.64
N PHE A 294 11.77 -16.34 2.42
CA PHE A 294 11.67 -14.91 2.12
C PHE A 294 10.23 -14.41 1.89
N ASN A 295 9.21 -15.20 2.27
CA ASN A 295 7.78 -14.92 2.15
C ASN A 295 7.26 -14.74 0.71
N PHE A 296 8.00 -15.16 -0.31
CA PHE A 296 7.42 -15.24 -1.65
C PHE A 296 6.27 -16.28 -1.65
N GLY A 297 5.16 -15.92 -2.29
CA GLY A 297 3.92 -16.71 -2.29
C GLY A 297 3.08 -16.60 -1.01
N THR A 298 3.45 -15.70 -0.07
CA THR A 298 2.73 -15.48 1.20
C THR A 298 2.71 -13.99 1.53
N ARG A 299 1.58 -13.49 2.00
CA ARG A 299 1.44 -12.08 2.42
C ARG A 299 2.47 -11.73 3.49
N THR A 300 3.00 -10.51 3.43
CA THR A 300 3.98 -10.00 4.41
C THR A 300 3.32 -9.64 5.73
N GLY A 301 2.02 -9.33 5.69
CA GLY A 301 1.24 -8.85 6.82
C GLY A 301 1.43 -7.36 7.08
N ILE A 302 1.74 -6.58 6.04
CA ILE A 302 1.70 -5.11 6.13
C ILE A 302 0.31 -4.66 6.56
N ASP A 303 0.24 -3.58 7.30
CA ASP A 303 -1.01 -3.00 7.82
C ASP A 303 -1.78 -2.18 6.77
N LEU A 304 -1.94 -2.79 5.58
CA LEU A 304 -2.79 -2.32 4.48
C LEU A 304 -3.73 -3.43 4.02
N PRO A 305 -4.94 -3.08 3.53
CA PRO A 305 -5.86 -4.07 2.98
C PRO A 305 -5.41 -4.57 1.60
N ASN A 306 -6.03 -5.66 1.14
CA ASN A 306 -5.91 -6.19 -0.23
C ASN A 306 -4.49 -6.60 -0.64
N GLU A 307 -3.62 -6.96 0.30
CA GLU A 307 -2.26 -7.42 0.00
C GLU A 307 -2.29 -8.67 -0.88
N GLY A 308 -1.57 -8.61 -2.02
CA GLY A 308 -1.32 -9.74 -2.91
C GLY A 308 -0.29 -10.71 -2.33
N ALA A 309 -0.38 -11.99 -2.70
CA ALA A 309 0.57 -13.00 -2.23
C ALA A 309 1.62 -13.39 -3.28
N GLY A 310 1.39 -13.03 -4.56
CA GLY A 310 2.18 -13.58 -5.66
C GLY A 310 1.92 -15.09 -5.86
N ILE A 311 2.60 -15.67 -6.83
CA ILE A 311 2.47 -17.08 -7.17
C ILE A 311 3.87 -17.69 -7.26
N ILE A 312 4.11 -18.76 -6.51
CA ILE A 312 5.34 -19.56 -6.60
C ILE A 312 5.02 -21.00 -7.02
N HIS A 313 6.01 -21.67 -7.57
CA HIS A 313 5.87 -23.09 -7.91
C HIS A 313 5.76 -23.98 -6.67
N THR A 314 4.97 -25.03 -6.80
CA THR A 314 4.96 -26.14 -5.85
C THR A 314 6.03 -27.18 -6.23
N LYS A 315 6.23 -28.16 -5.35
CA LYS A 315 7.18 -29.27 -5.66
C LYS A 315 6.79 -30.03 -6.93
N ASP A 316 5.51 -30.14 -7.21
CA ASP A 316 4.99 -30.90 -8.35
C ASP A 316 5.04 -30.10 -9.67
N SER A 317 5.06 -28.76 -9.59
CA SER A 317 5.13 -27.85 -10.74
C SER A 317 6.53 -27.27 -11.01
N MET A 318 7.51 -27.52 -10.14
CA MET A 318 8.89 -27.05 -10.28
C MET A 318 9.74 -28.05 -11.08
N GLY A 319 9.68 -28.00 -12.40
CA GLY A 319 10.59 -28.73 -13.29
C GLY A 319 11.96 -28.06 -13.41
N GLU A 320 12.83 -28.61 -14.25
CA GLU A 320 14.19 -28.04 -14.48
C GLU A 320 14.15 -26.67 -15.15
N THR A 321 13.25 -26.46 -16.11
CA THR A 321 13.06 -25.19 -16.80
C THR A 321 12.50 -24.11 -15.86
N GLU A 322 11.49 -24.46 -15.05
CA GLU A 322 10.89 -23.56 -14.06
C GLU A 322 11.91 -23.16 -12.99
N LEU A 323 12.73 -24.10 -12.53
CA LEU A 323 13.81 -23.83 -11.58
C LEU A 323 14.85 -22.88 -12.16
N ALA A 324 15.26 -23.14 -13.40
CA ALA A 324 16.23 -22.32 -14.12
C ALA A 324 15.73 -20.87 -14.29
N CYS A 325 14.49 -20.71 -14.75
CA CYS A 325 13.87 -19.38 -14.90
C CYS A 325 13.70 -18.68 -13.54
N SER A 326 13.24 -19.41 -12.52
CA SER A 326 13.03 -18.85 -11.19
C SER A 326 14.34 -18.37 -10.54
N ALA A 327 15.48 -18.98 -10.87
CA ALA A 327 16.78 -18.60 -10.32
C ALA A 327 17.23 -17.18 -10.71
N PHE A 328 16.72 -16.63 -11.82
CA PHE A 328 16.97 -15.24 -12.22
C PHE A 328 15.71 -14.36 -12.23
N GLY A 329 14.63 -14.83 -11.60
CA GLY A 329 13.44 -14.05 -11.29
C GLY A 329 12.32 -14.07 -12.33
N GLN A 330 12.22 -15.12 -13.12
CA GLN A 330 11.12 -15.36 -14.06
C GLN A 330 10.35 -16.64 -13.70
N GLY A 331 9.12 -16.77 -14.19
CA GLY A 331 8.29 -17.95 -13.96
C GLY A 331 7.61 -18.01 -12.57
N PHE A 332 7.79 -16.99 -11.72
CA PHE A 332 7.01 -16.79 -10.50
C PHE A 332 6.74 -15.31 -10.30
N THR A 333 5.77 -14.96 -9.46
CA THR A 333 5.41 -13.57 -9.21
C THR A 333 5.48 -13.22 -7.72
N CYS A 334 5.80 -11.96 -7.42
CA CYS A 334 5.75 -11.36 -6.10
C CYS A 334 5.27 -9.92 -6.17
N THR A 335 4.82 -9.36 -5.06
CA THR A 335 4.52 -7.93 -4.95
C THR A 335 5.78 -7.13 -4.62
N MET A 336 5.75 -5.81 -4.86
CA MET A 336 6.88 -4.94 -4.51
C MET A 336 7.19 -4.96 -3.02
N ILE A 337 6.16 -5.01 -2.16
CA ILE A 337 6.37 -5.10 -0.71
C ILE A 337 7.02 -6.42 -0.30
N GLN A 338 6.72 -7.54 -0.95
CA GLN A 338 7.42 -8.80 -0.71
C GLN A 338 8.89 -8.71 -1.11
N GLU A 339 9.18 -8.13 -2.27
CA GLU A 339 10.52 -8.04 -2.82
C GLU A 339 11.42 -7.13 -1.99
N ILE A 340 10.98 -5.90 -1.65
CA ILE A 340 11.77 -4.99 -0.83
C ILE A 340 12.02 -5.57 0.56
N ASN A 341 11.03 -6.19 1.19
CA ASN A 341 11.17 -6.76 2.52
C ASN A 341 12.11 -7.97 2.54
N ALA A 342 12.09 -8.80 1.48
CA ALA A 342 13.05 -9.87 1.28
C ALA A 342 14.48 -9.31 1.12
N MET A 343 14.64 -8.28 0.28
CA MET A 343 15.92 -7.62 0.05
C MET A 343 16.44 -6.93 1.32
N SER A 344 15.58 -6.26 2.09
CA SER A 344 15.90 -5.66 3.38
C SER A 344 16.50 -6.69 4.32
N SER A 345 15.92 -7.90 4.37
CA SER A 345 16.48 -8.98 5.21
C SER A 345 17.85 -9.46 4.72
N VAL A 346 18.11 -9.44 3.41
CA VAL A 346 19.42 -9.81 2.86
C VAL A 346 20.51 -8.82 3.28
N ILE A 347 20.19 -7.52 3.34
CA ILE A 347 21.21 -6.48 3.57
C ILE A 347 21.37 -6.08 5.05
N ASN A 348 20.44 -6.43 5.95
CA ASN A 348 20.45 -6.01 7.37
C ASN A 348 21.05 -7.02 8.35
N GLY A 349 21.64 -8.12 7.86
CA GLY A 349 22.18 -9.19 8.71
C GLY A 349 21.29 -10.45 8.74
N GLY A 350 20.29 -10.54 7.89
CA GLY A 350 19.37 -11.68 7.77
C GLY A 350 18.07 -11.52 8.55
N TYR A 351 17.80 -10.37 9.14
CA TYR A 351 16.62 -10.15 9.97
C TYR A 351 15.42 -9.75 9.13
N TYR A 352 14.38 -10.61 9.09
CA TYR A 352 13.14 -10.35 8.37
C TYR A 352 12.10 -9.76 9.30
N TYR A 353 11.87 -8.46 9.18
CA TYR A 353 10.85 -7.73 9.95
C TYR A 353 9.50 -7.76 9.23
N GLN A 354 8.41 -7.66 9.98
CA GLN A 354 7.09 -7.40 9.41
C GLN A 354 7.03 -5.95 8.94
N PRO A 355 6.73 -5.68 7.66
CA PRO A 355 6.59 -4.31 7.19
C PRO A 355 5.35 -3.67 7.82
N HIS A 356 5.43 -2.38 8.17
CA HIS A 356 4.33 -1.67 8.81
C HIS A 356 4.43 -0.16 8.59
N LEU A 357 3.28 0.47 8.65
CA LEU A 357 3.10 1.90 8.48
C LEU A 357 2.77 2.60 9.79
N VAL A 358 2.00 1.97 10.69
CA VAL A 358 1.57 2.59 11.94
C VAL A 358 2.56 2.30 13.05
N THR A 359 3.03 3.37 13.70
CA THR A 359 3.99 3.32 14.82
C THR A 359 3.33 3.55 16.19
N LYS A 360 2.19 4.29 16.22
CA LYS A 360 1.45 4.53 17.46
C LYS A 360 -0.05 4.63 17.24
N VAL A 361 -0.79 4.26 18.26
CA VAL A 361 -2.23 4.58 18.42
C VAL A 361 -2.35 5.61 19.53
N LEU A 362 -3.06 6.71 19.26
CA LEU A 362 -3.21 7.85 20.15
C LEU A 362 -4.69 7.99 20.56
N ASP A 363 -4.94 8.54 21.75
CA ASP A 363 -6.28 8.96 22.16
C ASP A 363 -6.70 10.28 21.49
N SER A 364 -7.92 10.71 21.77
CA SER A 364 -8.48 11.95 21.22
C SER A 364 -7.76 13.24 21.66
N ASN A 365 -6.89 13.16 22.67
CA ASN A 365 -6.09 14.28 23.18
C ASN A 365 -4.60 14.20 22.70
N GLY A 366 -4.27 13.21 21.87
CA GLY A 366 -2.90 12.96 21.39
C GLY A 366 -2.03 12.16 22.35
N GLY A 367 -2.57 11.65 23.44
CA GLY A 367 -1.86 10.75 24.36
C GLY A 367 -1.64 9.38 23.75
N THR A 368 -0.44 8.81 23.92
CA THR A 368 -0.11 7.48 23.37
C THR A 368 -0.83 6.38 24.14
N ILE A 369 -1.73 5.66 23.47
CA ILE A 369 -2.40 4.45 24.00
C ILE A 369 -1.54 3.21 23.78
N LYS A 370 -0.94 3.09 22.57
CA LYS A 370 -0.14 1.93 22.18
C LYS A 370 0.99 2.37 21.26
N THR A 371 2.20 1.90 21.54
CA THR A 371 3.32 1.96 20.61
C THR A 371 3.43 0.61 19.90
N ILE A 372 3.60 0.63 18.59
CA ILE A 372 3.83 -0.55 17.76
C ILE A 372 5.34 -0.64 17.55
N SER A 373 5.96 -1.65 18.16
CA SER A 373 7.39 -1.90 18.00
C SER A 373 7.64 -2.79 16.78
N PRO A 374 8.80 -2.67 16.13
CA PRO A 374 9.20 -3.56 15.04
C PRO A 374 9.06 -5.05 15.43
N ILE A 375 8.48 -5.85 14.58
CA ILE A 375 8.26 -7.27 14.80
C ILE A 375 9.27 -8.06 13.97
N LEU A 376 10.28 -8.62 14.61
CA LEU A 376 11.19 -9.57 13.97
C LEU A 376 10.50 -10.92 13.83
N LEU A 377 10.19 -11.32 12.60
CA LEU A 377 9.50 -12.58 12.31
C LEU A 377 10.47 -13.77 12.27
N LYS A 378 11.66 -13.60 11.69
CA LYS A 378 12.64 -14.68 11.48
C LYS A 378 14.00 -14.13 11.07
N GLN A 379 15.00 -15.02 11.08
CA GLN A 379 16.28 -14.79 10.41
C GLN A 379 16.32 -15.64 9.13
N THR A 380 16.61 -15.01 8.00
CA THR A 380 16.61 -15.66 6.67
C THR A 380 17.97 -16.23 6.30
N ILE A 381 19.02 -15.49 6.63
CA ILE A 381 20.44 -15.84 6.37
C ILE A 381 21.30 -15.40 7.56
N SER A 382 22.51 -15.89 7.61
CA SER A 382 23.52 -15.44 8.59
C SER A 382 24.04 -14.04 8.26
N SER A 383 24.46 -13.30 9.30
CA SER A 383 25.05 -11.97 9.12
C SER A 383 26.33 -11.97 8.28
N ARG A 384 27.07 -13.09 8.27
CA ARG A 384 28.24 -13.27 7.38
C ARG A 384 27.82 -13.23 5.94
N ILE A 385 26.87 -14.07 5.53
CA ILE A 385 26.38 -14.11 4.13
C ILE A 385 25.73 -12.77 3.74
N SER A 386 25.00 -12.14 4.64
CA SER A 386 24.48 -10.78 4.41
C SER A 386 25.62 -9.79 4.07
N SER A 387 26.76 -9.87 4.77
CA SER A 387 27.91 -9.02 4.49
C SER A 387 28.55 -9.31 3.12
N ASP A 388 28.64 -10.59 2.76
CA ASP A 388 29.20 -11.01 1.46
C ASP A 388 28.33 -10.51 0.30
N ILE A 389 27.02 -10.73 0.39
CA ILE A 389 26.06 -10.26 -0.65
C ILE A 389 26.09 -8.75 -0.78
N ARG A 390 26.17 -7.98 0.33
CA ARG A 390 26.32 -6.51 0.23
C ARG A 390 27.59 -6.11 -0.54
N SER A 391 28.69 -6.84 -0.36
CA SER A 391 29.92 -6.56 -1.10
C SER A 391 29.77 -6.83 -2.61
N TYR A 392 29.07 -7.91 -2.98
CA TYR A 392 28.76 -8.23 -4.38
C TYR A 392 27.81 -7.20 -5.02
N MET A 393 26.81 -6.76 -4.29
CA MET A 393 25.91 -5.69 -4.75
C MET A 393 26.67 -4.35 -4.92
N ALA A 394 27.59 -4.01 -4.02
CA ALA A 394 28.44 -2.83 -4.18
C ALA A 394 29.34 -2.91 -5.42
N LEU A 395 29.84 -4.11 -5.77
CA LEU A 395 30.59 -4.33 -7.00
C LEU A 395 29.71 -4.07 -8.23
N SER A 396 28.44 -4.48 -8.21
CA SER A 396 27.48 -4.22 -9.30
C SER A 396 27.31 -2.71 -9.58
N VAL A 397 27.26 -1.89 -8.54
CA VAL A 397 27.18 -0.41 -8.68
C VAL A 397 28.49 0.18 -9.20
N GLN A 398 29.63 -0.36 -8.79
CA GLN A 398 30.95 0.18 -9.18
C GLN A 398 31.36 -0.22 -10.61
N GLN A 399 31.11 -1.43 -11.01
CA GLN A 399 31.67 -2.05 -12.22
C GLN A 399 30.63 -2.73 -13.13
N GLY A 400 29.42 -3.00 -12.62
CA GLY A 400 28.42 -3.82 -13.28
C GLY A 400 27.27 -3.06 -13.93
N THR A 401 26.10 -3.72 -13.98
CA THR A 401 24.90 -3.27 -14.66
C THR A 401 24.07 -2.24 -13.86
N SER A 402 24.39 -2.02 -12.58
CA SER A 402 23.66 -1.09 -11.68
C SER A 402 24.34 0.28 -11.57
N ARG A 403 25.06 0.74 -12.60
CA ARG A 403 25.68 2.07 -12.64
C ARG A 403 24.70 3.19 -12.88
#